data_f481f024f00c6ff924236f4bcbab4f73
#
_entry.id   f481f024f00c6ff924236f4bcbab4f73
#
_cell.length_a   1.000
_cell.length_b   1.000
_cell.length_c   1.000
_cell.angle_alpha   90.00
_cell.angle_beta   90.00
_cell.angle_gamma   90.00
#
_symmetry.space_group_name_H-M   'P 1'
#
loop_
_entity.id
_entity.type
_entity.pdbx_description
1 polymer ?
#
loop_
_entity_poly.entity_id
_entity_poly.type
_entity_poly.pdbx_seq_one_letter_code
_entity_poly.pdbx_strand_id
1 'polypeptide(L)'
;QEFDYIICDSPAGIERGAILAMYHADEAIIVTNPEISSVRDSDRIIGMLDSKTKKVEQNEGRIRKHLCITRFNPERADKQEMLTIDDISKDILRVPTLGVIPECKSVLQASNEGKPVILFTEETAGQSYDDLVARFLGEERPYRHITVKPKGWLARLFGA
;
A
#
# COMPACT_ATOMS: atom_id res chain seq x y z
N GLN A 1 28.19 8.76 0.74
CA GLN A 1 26.77 8.81 0.30
C GLN A 1 26.21 10.16 0.72
N GLU A 2 25.56 10.88 -0.20
CA GLU A 2 24.97 12.20 0.07
C GLU A 2 23.50 12.10 0.56
N PHE A 3 22.89 10.89 0.50
CA PHE A 3 21.47 10.68 0.80
C PHE A 3 21.29 9.47 1.71
N ASP A 4 20.38 9.58 2.68
CA ASP A 4 19.99 8.49 3.57
C ASP A 4 19.07 7.50 2.84
N TYR A 5 18.22 8.00 1.94
CA TYR A 5 17.27 7.22 1.13
C TYR A 5 17.33 7.64 -0.33
N ILE A 6 17.21 6.66 -1.22
CA ILE A 6 17.02 6.86 -2.66
C ILE A 6 15.74 6.13 -3.05
N ILE A 7 14.75 6.88 -3.52
CA ILE A 7 13.47 6.32 -3.94
C ILE A 7 13.47 6.18 -5.47
N CYS A 8 13.31 4.93 -5.93
CA CYS A 8 13.15 4.62 -7.34
C CYS A 8 11.66 4.47 -7.65
N ASP A 9 11.05 5.49 -8.26
CA ASP A 9 9.69 5.38 -8.78
C ASP A 9 9.70 4.47 -10.01
N SER A 10 9.01 3.33 -9.90
CA SER A 10 8.96 2.32 -10.95
C SER A 10 7.69 2.48 -11.79
N PRO A 11 7.79 2.48 -13.13
CA PRO A 11 6.61 2.42 -13.97
C PRO A 11 5.80 1.15 -13.67
N ALA A 12 4.49 1.24 -13.86
CA ALA A 12 3.60 0.08 -13.69
C ALA A 12 4.00 -1.05 -14.66
N GLY A 13 3.86 -2.30 -14.19
CA GLY A 13 4.12 -3.49 -14.99
C GLY A 13 5.50 -4.10 -14.79
N ILE A 14 5.89 -4.97 -15.70
CA ILE A 14 7.08 -5.84 -15.62
C ILE A 14 8.08 -5.59 -16.75
N GLU A 15 8.02 -4.43 -17.37
CA GLU A 15 8.90 -4.07 -18.49
C GLU A 15 10.31 -3.71 -18.01
N ARG A 16 11.22 -3.49 -18.97
CA ARG A 16 12.64 -3.24 -18.70
C ARG A 16 12.90 -2.13 -17.68
N GLY A 17 12.10 -1.05 -17.69
CA GLY A 17 12.24 0.05 -16.74
C GLY A 17 11.96 -0.36 -15.31
N ALA A 18 10.88 -1.11 -15.10
CA ALA A 18 10.53 -1.65 -13.78
C ALA A 18 11.59 -2.64 -13.26
N ILE A 19 12.09 -3.53 -14.13
CA ILE A 19 13.15 -4.49 -13.77
C ILE A 19 14.42 -3.75 -13.33
N LEU A 20 14.80 -2.70 -14.05
CA LEU A 20 16.01 -1.92 -13.73
C LEU A 20 15.89 -1.21 -12.37
N ALA A 21 14.72 -0.62 -12.09
CA ALA A 21 14.45 0.01 -10.80
C ALA A 21 14.50 -1.00 -9.64
N MET A 22 13.95 -2.21 -9.84
CA MET A 22 13.92 -3.28 -8.85
C MET A 22 15.29 -3.95 -8.62
N TYR A 23 16.14 -4.00 -9.64
CA TYR A 23 17.38 -4.79 -9.62
C TYR A 23 18.31 -4.42 -8.49
N HIS A 24 18.50 -3.13 -8.22
CA HIS A 24 19.40 -2.61 -7.20
C HIS A 24 18.69 -2.25 -5.88
N ALA A 25 17.40 -2.50 -5.76
CA ALA A 25 16.65 -2.13 -4.56
C ALA A 25 17.10 -2.93 -3.34
N ASP A 26 17.17 -2.27 -2.19
CA ASP A 26 17.35 -2.90 -0.89
C ASP A 26 16.03 -3.31 -0.26
N GLU A 27 15.01 -2.51 -0.47
CA GLU A 27 13.64 -2.71 -0.03
C GLU A 27 12.65 -2.36 -1.15
N ALA A 28 11.47 -2.97 -1.14
CA ALA A 28 10.41 -2.67 -2.09
C ALA A 28 9.09 -2.40 -1.37
N ILE A 29 8.42 -1.33 -1.72
CA ILE A 29 7.04 -1.07 -1.31
C ILE A 29 6.13 -1.40 -2.49
N ILE A 30 5.38 -2.49 -2.36
CA ILE A 30 4.42 -2.95 -3.36
C ILE A 30 3.10 -2.22 -3.11
N VAL A 31 2.65 -1.44 -4.08
CA VAL A 31 1.40 -0.67 -4.00
C VAL A 31 0.33 -1.38 -4.83
N THR A 32 -0.79 -1.72 -4.20
CA THR A 32 -1.91 -2.40 -4.86
C THR A 32 -3.26 -1.83 -4.42
N ASN A 33 -4.27 -2.04 -5.26
CA ASN A 33 -5.67 -1.82 -4.89
C ASN A 33 -6.31 -3.15 -4.44
N PRO A 34 -7.41 -3.13 -3.66
CA PRO A 34 -8.08 -4.34 -3.19
C PRO A 34 -8.97 -4.98 -4.27
N GLU A 35 -8.42 -5.15 -5.46
CA GLU A 35 -9.05 -5.75 -6.64
C GLU A 35 -8.21 -6.93 -7.12
N ILE A 36 -8.85 -8.02 -7.53
CA ILE A 36 -8.17 -9.27 -7.92
C ILE A 36 -7.14 -9.03 -9.03
N SER A 37 -7.43 -8.19 -10.02
CA SER A 37 -6.51 -7.85 -11.11
C SER A 37 -5.23 -7.20 -10.59
N SER A 38 -5.37 -6.16 -9.76
CA SER A 38 -4.24 -5.43 -9.16
C SER A 38 -3.39 -6.33 -8.26
N VAL A 39 -4.04 -7.19 -7.47
CA VAL A 39 -3.35 -8.13 -6.58
C VAL A 39 -2.58 -9.18 -7.39
N ARG A 40 -3.13 -9.70 -8.50
CA ARG A 40 -2.42 -10.62 -9.38
C ARG A 40 -1.20 -9.98 -10.06
N ASP A 41 -1.30 -8.72 -10.45
CA ASP A 41 -0.15 -8.02 -11.03
C ASP A 41 0.92 -7.77 -9.96
N SER A 42 0.53 -7.48 -8.74
CA SER A 42 1.43 -7.37 -7.59
C SER A 42 2.13 -8.69 -7.27
N ASP A 43 1.43 -9.83 -7.34
CA ASP A 43 2.03 -11.16 -7.15
C ASP A 43 3.11 -11.46 -8.19
N ARG A 44 2.90 -11.09 -9.45
CA ARG A 44 3.92 -11.20 -10.50
C ARG A 44 5.16 -10.36 -10.19
N ILE A 45 4.98 -9.13 -9.71
CA ILE A 45 6.08 -8.24 -9.29
C ILE A 45 6.86 -8.87 -8.13
N ILE A 46 6.16 -9.44 -7.14
CA ILE A 46 6.78 -10.15 -6.02
C ILE A 46 7.64 -11.31 -6.51
N GLY A 47 7.13 -12.13 -7.46
CA GLY A 47 7.89 -13.21 -8.08
C GLY A 47 9.18 -12.73 -8.77
N MET A 48 9.14 -11.56 -9.39
CA MET A 48 10.33 -10.94 -10.00
C MET A 48 11.33 -10.44 -8.95
N LEU A 49 10.85 -9.78 -7.89
CA LEU A 49 11.68 -9.35 -6.77
C LEU A 49 12.38 -10.53 -6.07
N ASP A 50 11.71 -11.68 -6.04
CA ASP A 50 12.24 -12.91 -5.44
C ASP A 50 13.21 -13.68 -6.35
N SER A 51 13.31 -13.33 -7.63
CA SER A 51 14.10 -14.09 -8.61
C SER A 51 15.11 -13.27 -9.41
N LYS A 52 14.94 -11.94 -9.51
CA LYS A 52 15.70 -11.13 -10.48
C LYS A 52 16.38 -9.90 -9.86
N THR A 53 16.55 -9.84 -8.56
CA THR A 53 17.30 -8.75 -7.91
C THR A 53 18.78 -9.08 -7.81
N LYS A 54 19.63 -8.06 -7.72
CA LYS A 54 21.07 -8.22 -7.55
C LYS A 54 21.42 -9.10 -6.34
N LYS A 55 20.72 -8.91 -5.21
CA LYS A 55 20.93 -9.71 -4.00
C LYS A 55 20.67 -11.21 -4.24
N VAL A 56 19.65 -11.54 -5.01
CA VAL A 56 19.34 -12.95 -5.37
C VAL A 56 20.42 -13.50 -6.27
N GLU A 57 20.83 -12.79 -7.31
CA GLU A 57 21.90 -13.24 -8.24
C GLU A 57 23.25 -13.41 -7.54
N GLN A 58 23.53 -12.60 -6.53
CA GLN A 58 24.78 -12.67 -5.77
C GLN A 58 24.69 -13.62 -4.55
N ASN A 59 23.58 -14.33 -4.37
CA ASN A 59 23.30 -15.18 -3.21
C ASN A 59 23.39 -14.45 -1.86
N GLU A 60 23.07 -13.16 -1.84
CA GLU A 60 23.02 -12.31 -0.64
C GLU A 60 21.64 -12.31 0.05
N GLY A 61 20.73 -13.18 -0.41
CA GLY A 61 19.37 -13.30 0.09
C GLY A 61 18.34 -12.55 -0.75
N ARG A 62 17.22 -12.19 -0.12
CA ARG A 62 16.11 -11.50 -0.76
C ARG A 62 15.96 -10.10 -0.19
N ILE A 63 15.44 -9.19 -1.00
CA ILE A 63 15.09 -7.84 -0.53
C ILE A 63 13.88 -7.88 0.40
N ARG A 64 13.80 -6.92 1.30
CA ARG A 64 12.64 -6.75 2.17
C ARG A 64 11.47 -6.19 1.36
N LYS A 65 10.30 -6.77 1.55
CA LYS A 65 9.08 -6.37 0.85
C LYS A 65 8.05 -5.86 1.82
N HIS A 66 7.37 -4.79 1.45
CA HIS A 66 6.31 -4.13 2.21
C HIS A 66 5.09 -3.95 1.32
N LEU A 67 3.90 -4.07 1.88
CA LEU A 67 2.66 -3.91 1.15
C LEU A 67 1.97 -2.60 1.55
N CYS A 68 1.61 -1.80 0.56
CA CYS A 68 0.73 -0.65 0.70
C CYS A 68 -0.57 -0.92 -0.07
N ILE A 69 -1.69 -1.01 0.63
CA ILE A 69 -3.02 -1.18 0.03
C ILE A 69 -3.65 0.20 -0.08
N THR A 70 -3.97 0.64 -1.29
CA THR A 70 -4.59 1.95 -1.55
C THR A 70 -6.06 1.81 -1.95
N ARG A 71 -6.83 2.90 -1.87
CA ARG A 71 -8.27 2.94 -2.21
C ARG A 71 -9.11 1.93 -1.42
N PHE A 72 -8.72 1.63 -0.20
CA PHE A 72 -9.44 0.71 0.65
C PHE A 72 -10.75 1.35 1.16
N ASN A 73 -11.84 0.61 1.07
CA ASN A 73 -13.13 1.03 1.61
C ASN A 73 -13.65 -0.07 2.56
N PRO A 74 -13.65 0.18 3.88
CA PRO A 74 -14.04 -0.85 4.84
C PRO A 74 -15.50 -1.29 4.71
N GLU A 75 -16.42 -0.42 4.27
CA GLU A 75 -17.83 -0.79 4.08
C GLU A 75 -18.01 -1.74 2.89
N ARG A 76 -17.22 -1.54 1.82
CA ARG A 76 -17.23 -2.43 0.65
C ARG A 76 -16.56 -3.77 0.96
N ALA A 77 -15.49 -3.77 1.76
CA ALA A 77 -14.85 -4.99 2.22
C ALA A 77 -15.78 -5.82 3.11
N ASP A 78 -16.52 -5.19 4.04
CA ASP A 78 -17.51 -5.85 4.90
C ASP A 78 -18.65 -6.48 4.09
N LYS A 79 -19.04 -5.86 2.97
CA LYS A 79 -20.05 -6.38 2.03
C LYS A 79 -19.51 -7.40 1.02
N GLN A 80 -18.24 -7.78 1.10
CA GLN A 80 -17.57 -8.66 0.13
C GLN A 80 -17.54 -8.10 -1.32
N GLU A 81 -17.60 -6.78 -1.48
CA GLU A 81 -17.49 -6.10 -2.77
C GLU A 81 -16.05 -5.81 -3.17
N MET A 82 -15.09 -6.03 -2.27
CA MET A 82 -13.64 -5.96 -2.50
C MET A 82 -12.91 -6.93 -1.58
N LEU A 83 -11.65 -7.19 -1.89
CA LEU A 83 -10.80 -8.04 -1.05
C LEU A 83 -10.53 -7.36 0.30
N THR A 84 -10.47 -8.16 1.35
CA THR A 84 -10.05 -7.70 2.67
C THR A 84 -8.52 -7.54 2.74
N ILE A 85 -8.04 -6.84 3.77
CA ILE A 85 -6.61 -6.67 4.02
C ILE A 85 -5.96 -8.04 4.22
N ASP A 86 -6.61 -8.94 4.95
CA ASP A 86 -6.11 -10.29 5.25
C ASP A 86 -6.04 -11.16 4.00
N ASP A 87 -7.08 -11.15 3.15
CA ASP A 87 -7.05 -11.85 1.85
C ASP A 87 -5.83 -11.46 1.03
N ILE A 88 -5.52 -10.14 0.96
CA ILE A 88 -4.42 -9.64 0.15
C ILE A 88 -3.07 -9.96 0.80
N SER A 89 -2.90 -9.60 2.07
CA SER A 89 -1.60 -9.62 2.73
C SER A 89 -1.16 -10.99 3.22
N LYS A 90 -2.10 -11.82 3.70
CA LYS A 90 -1.81 -13.12 4.31
C LYS A 90 -2.04 -14.28 3.35
N ASP A 91 -3.17 -14.26 2.64
CA ASP A 91 -3.59 -15.42 1.85
C ASP A 91 -2.98 -15.38 0.44
N ILE A 92 -2.98 -14.23 -0.23
CA ILE A 92 -2.52 -14.12 -1.61
C ILE A 92 -1.05 -13.72 -1.70
N LEU A 93 -0.70 -12.50 -1.27
CA LEU A 93 0.65 -11.94 -1.51
C LEU A 93 1.69 -12.39 -0.48
N ARG A 94 1.29 -12.71 0.73
CA ARG A 94 2.15 -13.11 1.84
C ARG A 94 3.27 -12.11 2.13
N VAL A 95 2.92 -10.83 2.05
CA VAL A 95 3.80 -9.70 2.32
C VAL A 95 3.24 -8.88 3.47
N PRO A 96 4.07 -8.52 4.47
CA PRO A 96 3.59 -7.73 5.60
C PRO A 96 3.05 -6.37 5.15
N THR A 97 1.90 -6.00 5.69
CA THR A 97 1.28 -4.71 5.40
C THR A 97 2.05 -3.60 6.10
N LEU A 98 2.51 -2.63 5.34
CA LEU A 98 3.12 -1.40 5.83
C LEU A 98 2.06 -0.30 6.02
N GLY A 99 1.11 -0.20 5.11
CA GLY A 99 0.08 0.82 5.16
C GLY A 99 -1.20 0.44 4.41
N VAL A 100 -2.30 0.99 4.89
CA VAL A 100 -3.61 0.92 4.21
C VAL A 100 -4.13 2.34 4.08
N ILE A 101 -4.28 2.78 2.84
CA ILE A 101 -4.75 4.13 2.51
C ILE A 101 -6.22 4.05 2.11
N PRO A 102 -7.12 4.67 2.86
CA PRO A 102 -8.53 4.63 2.55
C PRO A 102 -8.87 5.39 1.26
N GLU A 103 -9.95 5.00 0.62
CA GLU A 103 -10.54 5.78 -0.46
C GLU A 103 -10.99 7.14 0.08
N CYS A 104 -10.41 8.24 -0.45
CA CYS A 104 -10.65 9.58 0.05
C CYS A 104 -10.64 10.60 -1.09
N LYS A 105 -11.59 11.54 -1.06
CA LYS A 105 -11.69 12.61 -2.05
C LYS A 105 -10.50 13.56 -2.04
N SER A 106 -9.85 13.72 -0.88
CA SER A 106 -8.67 14.57 -0.72
C SER A 106 -7.48 14.11 -1.56
N VAL A 107 -7.39 12.84 -1.92
CA VAL A 107 -6.34 12.33 -2.84
C VAL A 107 -6.46 12.97 -4.22
N LEU A 108 -7.68 13.04 -4.76
CA LEU A 108 -7.94 13.71 -6.05
C LEU A 108 -7.72 15.22 -5.94
N GLN A 109 -8.17 15.83 -4.87
CA GLN A 109 -7.97 17.26 -4.61
C GLN A 109 -6.48 17.60 -4.56
N ALA A 110 -5.70 16.87 -3.75
CA ALA A 110 -4.26 17.05 -3.64
C ALA A 110 -3.55 16.91 -5.00
N SER A 111 -3.94 15.91 -5.79
CA SER A 111 -3.41 15.70 -7.14
C SER A 111 -3.71 16.89 -8.06
N ASN A 112 -4.94 17.41 -8.04
CA ASN A 112 -5.33 18.59 -8.84
C ASN A 112 -4.61 19.87 -8.41
N GLU A 113 -4.27 19.99 -7.13
CA GLU A 113 -3.49 21.10 -6.59
C GLU A 113 -1.97 20.94 -6.78
N GLY A 114 -1.51 19.80 -7.29
CA GLY A 114 -0.08 19.47 -7.40
C GLY A 114 0.61 19.35 -6.03
N LYS A 115 -0.11 18.97 -4.99
CA LYS A 115 0.41 18.83 -3.63
C LYS A 115 0.40 17.37 -3.17
N PRO A 116 1.42 16.93 -2.41
CA PRO A 116 1.38 15.62 -1.76
C PRO A 116 0.21 15.53 -0.76
N VAL A 117 -0.57 14.46 -0.83
CA VAL A 117 -1.75 14.27 0.05
C VAL A 117 -1.39 14.17 1.53
N ILE A 118 -0.16 13.79 1.87
CA ILE A 118 0.34 13.76 3.25
C ILE A 118 0.29 15.13 3.94
N LEU A 119 0.29 16.22 3.16
CA LEU A 119 0.17 17.58 3.71
C LEU A 119 -1.27 17.92 4.17
N PHE A 120 -2.24 17.09 3.83
CA PHE A 120 -3.63 17.22 4.26
C PHE A 120 -3.83 16.43 5.56
N THR A 121 -3.24 16.92 6.64
CA THR A 121 -3.12 16.22 7.93
C THR A 121 -4.45 15.94 8.63
N GLU A 122 -5.49 16.70 8.32
CA GLU A 122 -6.85 16.48 8.84
C GLU A 122 -7.62 15.41 8.07
N GLU A 123 -7.12 15.02 6.89
CA GLU A 123 -7.77 14.06 6.01
C GLU A 123 -7.29 12.63 6.27
N THR A 124 -8.21 11.68 6.12
CA THR A 124 -7.94 10.25 6.42
C THR A 124 -6.77 9.68 5.60
N ALA A 125 -6.67 10.06 4.33
CA ALA A 125 -5.57 9.62 3.48
C ALA A 125 -4.24 10.22 3.92
N GLY A 126 -4.18 11.53 4.23
CA GLY A 126 -2.97 12.19 4.73
C GLY A 126 -2.45 11.54 5.99
N GLN A 127 -3.34 11.30 6.97
CA GLN A 127 -3.01 10.60 8.21
C GLN A 127 -2.49 9.18 7.98
N SER A 128 -3.08 8.45 7.04
CA SER A 128 -2.68 7.07 6.74
C SER A 128 -1.31 7.00 6.06
N TYR A 129 -0.96 7.98 5.21
CA TYR A 129 0.37 8.10 4.65
C TYR A 129 1.42 8.47 5.70
N ASP A 130 1.09 9.37 6.65
CA ASP A 130 1.98 9.70 7.78
C ASP A 130 2.28 8.45 8.61
N ASP A 131 1.24 7.67 8.97
CA ASP A 131 1.42 6.41 9.68
C ASP A 131 2.22 5.37 8.89
N LEU A 132 2.08 5.32 7.57
CA LEU A 132 2.86 4.44 6.71
C LEU A 132 4.35 4.80 6.77
N VAL A 133 4.67 6.09 6.63
CA VAL A 133 6.05 6.58 6.70
C VAL A 133 6.66 6.31 8.07
N ALA A 134 5.92 6.58 9.15
CA ALA A 134 6.37 6.31 10.51
C ALA A 134 6.71 4.82 10.71
N ARG A 135 5.83 3.90 10.24
CA ARG A 135 6.11 2.45 10.30
C ARG A 135 7.32 2.04 9.45
N PHE A 136 7.48 2.64 8.28
CA PHE A 136 8.67 2.39 7.44
C PHE A 136 9.96 2.78 8.16
N LEU A 137 9.92 3.87 8.92
CA LEU A 137 11.04 4.33 9.75
C LEU A 137 11.20 3.56 11.08
N GLY A 138 10.35 2.56 11.33
CA GLY A 138 10.45 1.66 12.50
C GLY A 138 9.61 2.08 13.70
N GLU A 139 8.74 3.07 13.57
CA GLU A 139 7.80 3.44 14.63
C GLU A 139 6.60 2.48 14.64
N GLU A 140 6.11 2.15 15.83
CA GLU A 140 4.83 1.46 15.98
C GLU A 140 3.67 2.45 15.85
N ARG A 141 2.82 2.26 14.83
CA ARG A 141 1.62 3.06 14.59
C ARG A 141 0.42 2.15 14.33
N PRO A 142 -0.76 2.42 14.91
CA PRO A 142 -1.97 1.66 14.62
C PRO A 142 -2.44 1.90 13.17
N TYR A 143 -3.15 0.93 12.59
CA TYR A 143 -3.86 1.15 11.32
C TYR A 143 -5.16 1.90 11.60
N ARG A 144 -5.24 3.14 11.13
CA ARG A 144 -6.43 3.99 11.24
C ARG A 144 -7.32 3.83 10.02
N HIS A 145 -8.62 4.12 10.18
CA HIS A 145 -9.58 4.21 9.08
C HIS A 145 -9.82 2.91 8.27
N ILE A 146 -9.53 1.76 8.84
CA ILE A 146 -9.68 0.45 8.19
C ILE A 146 -10.93 -0.33 8.63
N THR A 147 -11.69 0.20 9.59
CA THR A 147 -12.90 -0.44 10.13
C THR A 147 -14.13 0.39 9.79
N VAL A 148 -15.26 -0.31 9.63
CA VAL A 148 -16.57 0.34 9.46
C VAL A 148 -16.88 1.14 10.73
N LYS A 149 -17.19 2.43 10.58
CA LYS A 149 -17.67 3.23 11.71
C LYS A 149 -19.02 2.66 12.16
N PRO A 150 -19.20 2.37 13.46
CA PRO A 150 -20.50 1.91 13.94
C PRO A 150 -21.56 2.95 13.58
N LYS A 151 -22.60 2.54 12.86
CA LYS A 151 -23.75 3.40 12.59
C LYS A 151 -24.27 3.91 13.92
N GLY A 152 -24.40 5.23 14.09
CA GLY A 152 -24.90 5.85 15.30
C GLY A 152 -26.21 5.18 15.72
N TRP A 153 -26.46 5.05 17.03
CA TRP A 153 -27.64 4.38 17.58
C TRP A 153 -29.00 4.85 16.97
N LEU A 154 -29.08 6.12 16.53
CA LEU A 154 -30.24 6.67 15.81
C LEU A 154 -30.47 6.03 14.45
N ALA A 155 -29.44 5.64 13.69
CA ALA A 155 -29.59 4.96 12.41
C ALA A 155 -30.10 3.50 12.56
N ARG A 156 -29.91 2.88 13.73
CA ARG A 156 -30.48 1.57 14.06
C ARG A 156 -31.97 1.62 14.36
N LEU A 157 -32.50 2.76 14.78
CA LEU A 157 -33.93 2.95 15.11
C LEU A 157 -34.78 3.28 13.89
N PHE A 158 -34.23 3.85 12.85
CA PHE A 158 -34.98 4.35 11.68
C PHE A 158 -34.74 3.57 10.38
N GLY A 159 -34.03 2.40 10.43
CA GLY A 159 -34.04 1.39 9.35
C GLY A 159 -33.69 1.92 7.96
N ALA A 160 -32.59 2.69 7.81
CA ALA A 160 -32.08 3.10 6.51
C ALA A 160 -30.85 2.26 6.11
#